data_8e4254ed7d612dad29f7236eabc48e5c
#
_entry.id   8e4254ed7d612dad29f7236eabc48e5c
#
_cell.length_a   1.000
_cell.length_b   1.000
_cell.length_c   1.000
_cell.angle_alpha   90.00
_cell.angle_beta   90.00
_cell.angle_gamma   90.00
#
_symmetry.space_group_name_H-M   'P 1'
#
loop_
_entity.id
_entity.type
_entity.pdbx_description
1 polymer ?
#
loop_
_entity_poly.entity_id
_entity_poly.type
_entity_poly.pdbx_seq_one_letter_code
_entity_poly.pdbx_strand_id
1 'polypeptide(L)'
;MSSIENVRIDLGTGKELQIETGKMALLCNGSVTVRQGDTMVLVCAISANPRPGIDFFPLQVEYRERFAAAGKIPGGFFKREGRPTEKEILTARMTDRPLRPLFPDGFINEVQIVSTLLSADGENEPDVLSILGASVALMVSDIPFNGPVGAVRIGRVKGEFLANPTHQEILQSDIDLVYAGIAGKVIMIEGRSSEISEEDLRDAMLFADKIVQKQIAAQKELAARVNKAKFAFVPNLPPADFLEACKEFCGDRLQQACSAATKLERQDQQDKLFAEMVKTLTPKFTAEDGSVPDFKLVWEILLEKAIRSLVLEKGIRQDGRQLDELRPISCEVGVLPRVHGSALFQRGDTQALVMTTLGSGDDAQEFDVVTGGEKEKSFILHYNFPNFSTG
;
A
#
# COMPACT_ATOMS: atom_id res chain seq x y z
N MET A 1 14.40 -32.01 1.64
CA MET A 1 13.52 -31.37 0.66
C MET A 1 12.31 -30.88 1.43
N SER A 2 11.91 -29.61 1.30
CA SER A 2 10.65 -29.13 1.87
C SER A 2 9.49 -29.92 1.27
N SER A 3 8.52 -30.33 2.09
CA SER A 3 7.29 -30.96 1.58
C SER A 3 6.51 -29.94 0.75
N ILE A 4 5.88 -30.41 -0.32
CA ILE A 4 4.93 -29.60 -1.07
C ILE A 4 3.63 -29.59 -0.27
N GLU A 5 3.19 -28.39 0.13
CA GLU A 5 1.94 -28.18 0.88
C GLU A 5 0.98 -27.32 0.05
N ASN A 6 -0.31 -27.61 0.15
CA ASN A 6 -1.33 -26.86 -0.56
C ASN A 6 -2.62 -26.71 0.26
N VAL A 7 -3.37 -25.67 -0.05
CA VAL A 7 -4.74 -25.44 0.47
C VAL A 7 -5.63 -24.94 -0.66
N ARG A 8 -6.94 -25.17 -0.52
CA ARG A 8 -7.97 -24.67 -1.43
C ARG A 8 -8.98 -23.84 -0.67
N ILE A 9 -9.48 -22.80 -1.31
CA ILE A 9 -10.40 -21.85 -0.72
C ILE A 9 -11.57 -21.67 -1.67
N ASP A 10 -12.74 -22.10 -1.25
CA ASP A 10 -13.99 -21.85 -1.98
C ASP A 10 -14.44 -20.39 -1.84
N LEU A 11 -14.53 -19.69 -2.96
CA LEU A 11 -15.04 -18.32 -3.02
C LEU A 11 -16.56 -18.24 -3.18
N GLY A 12 -17.23 -19.36 -3.34
CA GLY A 12 -18.62 -19.45 -3.76
C GLY A 12 -18.77 -19.40 -5.30
N THR A 13 -19.99 -19.64 -5.78
CA THR A 13 -20.34 -19.61 -7.22
C THR A 13 -19.47 -20.50 -8.12
N GLY A 14 -18.87 -21.57 -7.57
CA GLY A 14 -18.01 -22.49 -8.28
C GLY A 14 -16.57 -22.00 -8.52
N LYS A 15 -16.20 -20.87 -7.97
CA LYS A 15 -14.83 -20.32 -8.04
C LYS A 15 -14.00 -20.77 -6.83
N GLU A 16 -12.77 -21.21 -7.09
CA GLU A 16 -11.83 -21.72 -6.09
C GLU A 16 -10.46 -21.07 -6.25
N LEU A 17 -9.81 -20.75 -5.13
CA LEU A 17 -8.38 -20.42 -5.08
C LEU A 17 -7.58 -21.64 -4.66
N GLN A 18 -6.46 -21.88 -5.33
CA GLN A 18 -5.50 -22.90 -4.97
C GLN A 18 -4.18 -22.24 -4.59
N ILE A 19 -3.63 -22.58 -3.44
CA ILE A 19 -2.35 -22.06 -2.94
C ILE A 19 -1.42 -23.24 -2.71
N GLU A 20 -0.21 -23.18 -3.27
CA GLU A 20 0.81 -24.23 -3.14
C GLU A 20 2.15 -23.58 -2.74
N THR A 21 2.89 -24.24 -1.84
CA THR A 21 4.25 -23.86 -1.43
C THR A 21 5.19 -25.06 -1.45
N GLY A 22 6.51 -24.81 -1.43
CA GLY A 22 7.52 -25.86 -1.35
C GLY A 22 7.95 -26.46 -2.70
N LYS A 23 7.43 -25.97 -3.84
CA LYS A 23 7.72 -26.48 -5.18
C LYS A 23 8.62 -25.57 -6.01
N MET A 24 8.39 -24.26 -6.00
CA MET A 24 9.10 -23.29 -6.81
C MET A 24 9.87 -22.29 -5.94
N ALA A 25 10.94 -21.70 -6.48
CA ALA A 25 11.73 -20.63 -5.86
C ALA A 25 12.23 -20.99 -4.42
N LEU A 26 12.79 -22.19 -4.26
CA LEU A 26 13.19 -22.77 -2.96
C LEU A 26 14.32 -22.02 -2.23
N LEU A 27 15.00 -21.07 -2.90
CA LEU A 27 16.04 -20.22 -2.30
C LEU A 27 15.48 -19.00 -1.59
N CYS A 28 14.19 -18.69 -1.77
CA CYS A 28 13.53 -17.56 -1.10
C CYS A 28 13.22 -17.92 0.36
N ASN A 29 13.07 -16.88 1.20
CA ASN A 29 12.59 -17.06 2.57
C ASN A 29 11.19 -17.68 2.58
N GLY A 30 10.31 -17.26 1.66
CA GLY A 30 9.02 -17.86 1.40
C GLY A 30 8.64 -17.74 -0.06
N SER A 31 8.00 -18.77 -0.61
CA SER A 31 7.51 -18.76 -2.00
C SER A 31 6.22 -19.55 -2.11
N VAL A 32 5.28 -19.03 -2.89
CA VAL A 32 3.98 -19.65 -3.10
C VAL A 32 3.49 -19.42 -4.53
N THR A 33 2.68 -20.34 -5.04
CA THR A 33 1.83 -20.08 -6.20
C THR A 33 0.38 -19.92 -5.73
N VAL A 34 -0.31 -18.95 -6.31
CA VAL A 34 -1.74 -18.73 -6.13
C VAL A 34 -2.42 -18.85 -7.49
N ARG A 35 -3.44 -19.67 -7.58
CA ARG A 35 -4.15 -19.97 -8.84
C ARG A 35 -5.64 -19.78 -8.67
N GLN A 36 -6.27 -19.16 -9.67
CA GLN A 36 -7.72 -19.12 -9.90
C GLN A 36 -7.99 -19.42 -11.37
N GLY A 37 -8.81 -20.43 -11.66
CA GLY A 37 -8.95 -20.92 -13.04
C GLY A 37 -7.59 -21.35 -13.59
N ASP A 38 -7.19 -20.83 -14.75
CA ASP A 38 -5.86 -21.02 -15.34
C ASP A 38 -4.95 -19.80 -15.18
N THR A 39 -5.38 -18.77 -14.45
CA THR A 39 -4.54 -17.66 -14.03
C THR A 39 -3.74 -18.03 -12.78
N MET A 40 -2.39 -17.93 -12.85
CA MET A 40 -1.47 -18.33 -11.79
C MET A 40 -0.38 -17.29 -11.57
N VAL A 41 -0.18 -16.91 -10.31
CA VAL A 41 0.88 -15.98 -9.88
C VAL A 41 1.86 -16.72 -8.95
N LEU A 42 3.16 -16.60 -9.22
CA LEU A 42 4.23 -16.98 -8.29
C LEU A 42 4.60 -15.75 -7.46
N VAL A 43 4.61 -15.88 -6.14
CA VAL A 43 5.03 -14.82 -5.23
C VAL A 43 6.16 -15.31 -4.35
N CYS A 44 7.23 -14.53 -4.32
CA CYS A 44 8.45 -14.79 -3.55
C CYS A 44 8.69 -13.66 -2.55
N ALA A 45 9.03 -14.02 -1.32
CA ALA A 45 9.44 -13.08 -0.27
C ALA A 45 10.89 -13.39 0.13
N ILE A 46 11.73 -12.36 0.17
CA ILE A 46 13.14 -12.43 0.52
C ILE A 46 13.43 -11.32 1.52
N SER A 47 14.25 -11.61 2.53
CA SER A 47 14.75 -10.61 3.48
C SER A 47 16.27 -10.65 3.55
N ALA A 48 16.86 -9.48 3.72
CA ALA A 48 18.29 -9.29 3.96
C ALA A 48 18.52 -8.40 5.20
N ASN A 49 19.75 -8.43 5.71
CA ASN A 49 20.13 -7.55 6.81
C ASN A 49 19.99 -6.07 6.39
N PRO A 50 19.68 -5.18 7.35
CA PRO A 50 19.55 -3.76 7.06
C PRO A 50 20.88 -3.17 6.56
N ARG A 51 20.81 -2.22 5.62
CA ARG A 51 21.98 -1.45 5.19
C ARG A 51 22.43 -0.52 6.31
N PRO A 52 23.75 -0.26 6.43
CA PRO A 52 24.25 0.71 7.37
C PRO A 52 23.60 2.09 7.16
N GLY A 53 23.11 2.70 8.25
CA GLY A 53 22.55 4.05 8.23
C GLY A 53 21.11 4.16 7.74
N ILE A 54 20.40 3.04 7.56
CA ILE A 54 18.97 3.08 7.23
C ILE A 54 18.14 3.36 8.50
N ASP A 55 17.19 4.27 8.39
CA ASP A 55 16.31 4.73 9.47
C ASP A 55 14.81 4.44 9.21
N PHE A 56 14.49 3.76 8.10
CA PHE A 56 13.13 3.41 7.72
C PHE A 56 13.02 1.94 7.28
N PHE A 57 11.81 1.40 7.21
CA PHE A 57 11.55 0.05 6.71
C PHE A 57 11.58 -0.01 5.17
N PRO A 58 12.60 -0.64 4.56
CA PRO A 58 12.77 -0.70 3.11
C PRO A 58 12.02 -1.90 2.50
N LEU A 59 10.68 -1.85 2.52
CA LEU A 59 9.87 -2.81 1.78
C LEU A 59 9.83 -2.44 0.30
N GLN A 60 10.18 -3.38 -0.56
CA GLN A 60 10.07 -3.28 -2.00
C GLN A 60 9.12 -4.36 -2.51
N VAL A 61 8.09 -3.94 -3.24
CA VAL A 61 7.13 -4.85 -3.86
C VAL A 61 7.17 -4.66 -5.38
N GLU A 62 7.34 -5.75 -6.10
CA GLU A 62 7.30 -5.80 -7.55
C GLU A 62 6.21 -6.75 -8.03
N TYR A 63 5.50 -6.34 -9.07
CA TYR A 63 4.55 -7.19 -9.79
C TYR A 63 4.86 -7.14 -11.28
N ARG A 64 4.90 -8.29 -11.93
CA ARG A 64 5.23 -8.39 -13.37
C ARG A 64 4.30 -9.34 -14.10
N GLU A 65 3.77 -8.85 -15.23
CA GLU A 65 3.01 -9.65 -16.20
C GLU A 65 3.89 -9.96 -17.39
N ARG A 66 4.30 -11.24 -17.53
CA ARG A 66 5.12 -11.66 -18.65
C ARG A 66 4.25 -12.05 -19.82
N PHE A 67 4.58 -11.62 -21.04
CA PHE A 67 3.84 -11.99 -22.26
C PHE A 67 3.75 -13.50 -22.45
N ALA A 68 4.78 -14.23 -22.03
CA ALA A 68 4.80 -15.68 -22.05
C ALA A 68 3.66 -16.32 -21.23
N ALA A 69 3.16 -15.66 -20.18
CA ALA A 69 2.05 -16.16 -19.37
C ALA A 69 0.74 -16.31 -20.16
N ALA A 70 0.56 -15.50 -21.21
CA ALA A 70 -0.57 -15.60 -22.15
C ALA A 70 -0.19 -16.27 -23.50
N GLY A 71 0.97 -16.93 -23.59
CA GLY A 71 1.47 -17.52 -24.83
C GLY A 71 1.77 -16.48 -25.93
N LYS A 72 2.07 -15.23 -25.54
CA LYS A 72 2.31 -14.12 -26.48
C LYS A 72 3.79 -13.76 -26.56
N ILE A 73 4.16 -13.13 -27.67
CA ILE A 73 5.47 -12.51 -27.88
C ILE A 73 5.30 -10.99 -27.71
N PRO A 74 6.21 -10.28 -27.01
CA PRO A 74 6.14 -8.82 -26.86
C PRO A 74 6.02 -8.10 -28.21
N GLY A 75 5.11 -7.11 -28.30
CA GLY A 75 4.73 -6.46 -29.57
C GLY A 75 5.81 -5.60 -30.20
N GLY A 76 6.64 -4.89 -29.42
CA GLY A 76 7.61 -3.93 -29.92
C GLY A 76 8.66 -4.52 -30.88
N PHE A 77 9.36 -3.66 -31.62
CA PHE A 77 10.36 -4.04 -32.63
C PHE A 77 11.43 -5.03 -32.09
N PHE A 78 11.94 -4.79 -30.90
CA PHE A 78 12.96 -5.64 -30.26
C PHE A 78 12.44 -6.95 -29.69
N LYS A 79 11.11 -7.19 -29.69
CA LYS A 79 10.48 -8.38 -29.10
C LYS A 79 10.92 -8.65 -27.65
N ARG A 80 11.09 -7.58 -26.86
CA ARG A 80 11.54 -7.61 -25.46
C ARG A 80 10.47 -6.96 -24.58
N GLU A 81 10.36 -7.45 -23.37
CA GLU A 81 9.54 -6.81 -22.36
C GLU A 81 10.18 -5.47 -21.93
N GLY A 82 9.33 -4.46 -21.82
CA GLY A 82 9.72 -3.10 -21.51
C GLY A 82 9.79 -2.80 -20.00
N ARG A 83 9.64 -1.51 -19.70
CA ARG A 83 9.44 -1.03 -18.32
C ARG A 83 8.10 -1.54 -17.80
N PRO A 84 7.92 -1.59 -16.45
CA PRO A 84 6.62 -1.91 -15.89
C PRO A 84 5.51 -1.02 -16.46
N THR A 85 4.40 -1.62 -16.78
CA THR A 85 3.17 -0.92 -17.20
C THR A 85 2.54 -0.19 -16.01
N GLU A 86 1.63 0.75 -16.26
CA GLU A 86 0.85 1.42 -15.21
C GLU A 86 0.11 0.40 -14.34
N LYS A 87 -0.49 -0.63 -14.95
CA LYS A 87 -1.16 -1.73 -14.25
C LYS A 87 -0.22 -2.48 -13.31
N GLU A 88 0.97 -2.85 -13.80
CA GLU A 88 1.98 -3.54 -12.97
C GLU A 88 2.41 -2.69 -11.77
N ILE A 89 2.62 -1.38 -11.96
CA ILE A 89 2.99 -0.45 -10.88
C ILE A 89 1.85 -0.32 -9.86
N LEU A 90 0.60 -0.17 -10.33
CA LEU A 90 -0.56 -0.02 -9.44
C LEU A 90 -0.83 -1.31 -8.66
N THR A 91 -0.71 -2.48 -9.28
CA THR A 91 -0.84 -3.79 -8.61
C THR A 91 0.25 -3.97 -7.55
N ALA A 92 1.50 -3.59 -7.83
CA ALA A 92 2.58 -3.62 -6.85
C ALA A 92 2.27 -2.72 -5.64
N ARG A 93 1.77 -1.49 -5.88
CA ARG A 93 1.38 -0.56 -4.81
C ARG A 93 0.17 -1.07 -4.01
N MET A 94 -0.80 -1.67 -4.67
CA MET A 94 -1.98 -2.28 -4.05
C MET A 94 -1.60 -3.50 -3.20
N THR A 95 -0.52 -4.20 -3.55
CA THR A 95 0.06 -5.31 -2.77
C THR A 95 0.86 -4.78 -1.57
N ASP A 96 1.69 -3.73 -1.74
CA ASP A 96 2.50 -3.12 -0.66
C ASP A 96 1.61 -2.57 0.48
N ARG A 97 0.58 -1.81 0.13
CA ARG A 97 -0.21 -0.98 1.06
C ARG A 97 -0.82 -1.74 2.24
N PRO A 98 -1.46 -2.92 2.07
CA PRO A 98 -2.01 -3.69 3.18
C PRO A 98 -0.98 -4.51 3.95
N LEU A 99 0.21 -4.75 3.41
CA LEU A 99 1.24 -5.56 4.05
C LEU A 99 2.17 -4.73 4.94
N ARG A 100 2.54 -3.55 4.49
CA ARG A 100 3.52 -2.67 5.16
C ARG A 100 3.23 -2.41 6.63
N PRO A 101 2.00 -2.07 7.06
CA PRO A 101 1.69 -1.79 8.46
C PRO A 101 1.69 -3.03 9.37
N LEU A 102 1.87 -4.22 8.81
CA LEU A 102 1.85 -5.47 9.56
C LEU A 102 3.26 -6.03 9.85
N PHE A 103 4.30 -5.32 9.46
CA PHE A 103 5.63 -5.64 9.96
C PHE A 103 5.79 -5.09 11.38
N PRO A 104 6.61 -5.77 12.23
CA PRO A 104 6.81 -5.31 13.61
C PRO A 104 7.40 -3.91 13.69
N ASP A 105 7.07 -3.16 14.74
CA ASP A 105 7.64 -1.84 14.99
C ASP A 105 9.17 -1.91 15.09
N GLY A 106 9.84 -0.95 14.48
CA GLY A 106 11.30 -0.90 14.44
C GLY A 106 11.96 -1.94 13.53
N PHE A 107 11.18 -2.70 12.74
CA PHE A 107 11.75 -3.65 11.77
C PHE A 107 12.34 -2.88 10.57
N ILE A 108 13.66 -2.96 10.39
CA ILE A 108 14.41 -2.24 9.35
C ILE A 108 15.18 -3.15 8.39
N ASN A 109 15.02 -4.47 8.49
CA ASN A 109 15.57 -5.38 7.50
C ASN A 109 14.99 -5.10 6.11
N GLU A 110 15.81 -5.28 5.07
CA GLU A 110 15.30 -5.20 3.71
C GLU A 110 14.35 -6.36 3.44
N VAL A 111 13.18 -6.05 2.89
CA VAL A 111 12.24 -7.05 2.41
C VAL A 111 11.87 -6.77 0.97
N GLN A 112 12.03 -7.78 0.14
CA GLN A 112 11.58 -7.74 -1.24
C GLN A 112 10.50 -8.80 -1.47
N ILE A 113 9.37 -8.38 -2.05
CA ILE A 113 8.29 -9.25 -2.49
C ILE A 113 8.19 -9.14 -4.01
N VAL A 114 8.34 -10.25 -4.70
CA VAL A 114 8.27 -10.30 -6.16
C VAL A 114 7.12 -11.21 -6.57
N SER A 115 6.12 -10.63 -7.21
CA SER A 115 4.99 -11.35 -7.79
C SER A 115 5.17 -11.43 -9.31
N THR A 116 5.09 -12.63 -9.87
CA THR A 116 5.22 -12.88 -11.30
C THR A 116 4.03 -13.68 -11.81
N LEU A 117 3.33 -13.13 -12.78
CA LEU A 117 2.27 -13.84 -13.50
C LEU A 117 2.90 -14.95 -14.35
N LEU A 118 2.58 -16.22 -14.07
CA LEU A 118 3.09 -17.39 -14.77
C LEU A 118 2.14 -17.93 -15.84
N SER A 119 0.83 -17.74 -15.64
CA SER A 119 -0.21 -18.16 -16.56
C SER A 119 -1.38 -17.18 -16.50
N ALA A 120 -1.98 -16.85 -17.62
CA ALA A 120 -3.14 -15.97 -17.73
C ALA A 120 -4.17 -16.60 -18.69
N ASP A 121 -5.40 -16.79 -18.19
CA ASP A 121 -6.51 -17.33 -18.98
C ASP A 121 -7.28 -16.25 -19.77
N GLY A 122 -6.99 -14.97 -19.50
CA GLY A 122 -7.68 -13.84 -20.13
C GLY A 122 -9.05 -13.52 -19.54
N GLU A 123 -9.46 -14.23 -18.48
CA GLU A 123 -10.75 -14.07 -17.81
C GLU A 123 -10.60 -13.53 -16.38
N ASN A 124 -9.62 -14.05 -15.64
CA ASN A 124 -9.41 -13.76 -14.22
C ASN A 124 -8.33 -12.71 -14.01
N GLU A 125 -8.63 -11.70 -13.19
CA GLU A 125 -7.66 -10.65 -12.81
C GLU A 125 -6.68 -11.17 -11.76
N PRO A 126 -5.36 -11.06 -11.95
CA PRO A 126 -4.35 -11.60 -11.03
C PRO A 126 -3.95 -10.68 -9.88
N ASP A 127 -4.42 -9.45 -9.79
CA ASP A 127 -3.98 -8.44 -8.82
C ASP A 127 -4.27 -8.85 -7.37
N VAL A 128 -5.47 -9.31 -7.06
CA VAL A 128 -5.83 -9.82 -5.72
C VAL A 128 -5.09 -11.11 -5.39
N LEU A 129 -4.71 -11.91 -6.40
CA LEU A 129 -3.88 -13.10 -6.20
C LEU A 129 -2.46 -12.72 -5.77
N SER A 130 -1.94 -11.57 -6.26
CA SER A 130 -0.65 -11.01 -5.81
C SER A 130 -0.70 -10.61 -4.34
N ILE A 131 -1.75 -9.92 -3.89
CA ILE A 131 -1.91 -9.50 -2.48
C ILE A 131 -1.98 -10.74 -1.57
N LEU A 132 -2.84 -11.69 -1.91
CA LEU A 132 -3.00 -12.93 -1.16
C LEU A 132 -1.70 -13.73 -1.14
N GLY A 133 -1.06 -13.90 -2.30
CA GLY A 133 0.21 -14.63 -2.43
C GLY A 133 1.33 -13.99 -1.63
N ALA A 134 1.43 -12.66 -1.60
CA ALA A 134 2.43 -11.95 -0.81
C ALA A 134 2.22 -12.18 0.70
N SER A 135 0.98 -12.13 1.17
CA SER A 135 0.64 -12.48 2.55
C SER A 135 1.01 -13.93 2.88
N VAL A 136 0.63 -14.89 2.02
CA VAL A 136 0.96 -16.32 2.23
C VAL A 136 2.48 -16.54 2.21
N ALA A 137 3.21 -15.94 1.26
CA ALA A 137 4.67 -16.07 1.17
C ALA A 137 5.36 -15.58 2.46
N LEU A 138 4.89 -14.47 3.03
CA LEU A 138 5.36 -13.96 4.32
C LEU A 138 4.96 -14.92 5.47
N MET A 139 3.75 -15.46 5.49
CA MET A 139 3.28 -16.37 6.52
C MET A 139 4.09 -17.66 6.57
N VAL A 140 4.42 -18.26 5.42
CA VAL A 140 5.20 -19.52 5.33
C VAL A 140 6.71 -19.28 5.38
N SER A 141 7.19 -18.03 5.41
CA SER A 141 8.60 -17.67 5.54
C SER A 141 9.03 -17.58 7.00
N ASP A 142 10.33 -17.37 7.21
CA ASP A 142 10.92 -17.01 8.49
C ASP A 142 10.92 -15.48 8.76
N ILE A 143 10.43 -14.66 7.84
CA ILE A 143 10.35 -13.19 7.98
C ILE A 143 9.31 -12.84 9.05
N PRO A 144 9.61 -11.99 10.06
CA PRO A 144 8.64 -11.49 11.02
C PRO A 144 7.50 -10.73 10.32
N PHE A 145 6.26 -11.15 10.59
CA PHE A 145 5.07 -10.58 9.96
C PHE A 145 3.83 -10.83 10.83
N ASN A 146 3.05 -9.78 11.13
CA ASN A 146 1.87 -9.80 12.00
C ASN A 146 0.55 -10.03 11.22
N GLY A 147 0.64 -10.60 9.99
CA GLY A 147 -0.54 -11.00 9.24
C GLY A 147 -1.26 -12.22 9.81
N PRO A 148 -2.09 -12.91 9.01
CA PRO A 148 -2.19 -12.78 7.55
C PRO A 148 -3.17 -11.72 7.06
N VAL A 149 -3.00 -11.33 5.78
CA VAL A 149 -3.94 -10.51 5.00
C VAL A 149 -4.68 -11.40 4.01
N GLY A 150 -6.00 -11.27 3.94
CA GLY A 150 -6.77 -11.78 2.82
C GLY A 150 -7.16 -10.65 1.88
N ALA A 151 -7.37 -10.96 0.59
CA ALA A 151 -7.79 -10.00 -0.41
C ALA A 151 -8.77 -10.62 -1.41
N VAL A 152 -9.77 -9.83 -1.80
CA VAL A 152 -10.80 -10.25 -2.75
C VAL A 152 -11.28 -9.04 -3.56
N ARG A 153 -11.58 -9.25 -4.84
CA ARG A 153 -12.30 -8.29 -5.67
C ARG A 153 -13.79 -8.60 -5.64
N ILE A 154 -14.61 -7.59 -5.46
CA ILE A 154 -16.07 -7.72 -5.42
C ILE A 154 -16.66 -6.96 -6.60
N GLY A 155 -17.53 -7.66 -7.34
CA GLY A 155 -18.45 -7.09 -8.29
C GLY A 155 -19.89 -7.32 -7.87
N ARG A 156 -20.85 -6.63 -8.51
CA ARG A 156 -22.30 -6.88 -8.36
C ARG A 156 -22.95 -6.92 -9.72
N VAL A 157 -23.54 -8.07 -10.04
CA VAL A 157 -24.26 -8.28 -11.31
C VAL A 157 -25.70 -8.67 -10.98
N LYS A 158 -26.68 -7.96 -11.55
CA LYS A 158 -28.12 -8.19 -11.30
C LYS A 158 -28.49 -8.19 -9.82
N GLY A 159 -27.80 -7.36 -9.02
CA GLY A 159 -28.03 -7.22 -7.59
C GLY A 159 -27.32 -8.26 -6.70
N GLU A 160 -26.61 -9.24 -7.28
CA GLU A 160 -25.88 -10.26 -6.52
C GLU A 160 -24.39 -9.97 -6.49
N PHE A 161 -23.78 -10.06 -5.29
CA PHE A 161 -22.35 -9.90 -5.10
C PHE A 161 -21.56 -11.11 -5.60
N LEU A 162 -20.49 -10.87 -6.32
CA LEU A 162 -19.58 -11.86 -6.86
C LEU A 162 -18.16 -11.65 -6.30
N ALA A 163 -17.53 -12.74 -5.86
CA ALA A 163 -16.13 -12.73 -5.48
C ALA A 163 -15.26 -13.02 -6.70
N ASN A 164 -14.20 -12.24 -6.85
CA ASN A 164 -13.25 -12.30 -7.97
C ASN A 164 -13.98 -12.46 -9.32
N PRO A 165 -14.80 -11.46 -9.70
CA PRO A 165 -15.51 -11.50 -10.98
C PRO A 165 -14.53 -11.55 -12.14
N THR A 166 -14.94 -12.21 -13.22
CA THR A 166 -14.22 -12.20 -14.49
C THR A 166 -14.31 -10.82 -15.15
N HIS A 167 -13.45 -10.55 -16.14
CA HIS A 167 -13.52 -9.30 -16.91
C HIS A 167 -14.91 -9.05 -17.50
N GLN A 168 -15.60 -10.11 -17.99
CA GLN A 168 -16.95 -9.99 -18.54
C GLN A 168 -18.00 -9.68 -17.47
N GLU A 169 -17.86 -10.23 -16.28
CA GLU A 169 -18.72 -9.93 -15.14
C GLU A 169 -18.53 -8.49 -14.65
N ILE A 170 -17.27 -7.98 -14.61
CA ILE A 170 -16.95 -6.60 -14.23
C ILE A 170 -17.56 -5.58 -15.20
N LEU A 171 -17.59 -5.86 -16.50
CA LEU A 171 -18.23 -4.98 -17.49
C LEU A 171 -19.74 -4.80 -17.25
N GLN A 172 -20.39 -5.74 -16.56
CA GLN A 172 -21.81 -5.70 -16.20
C GLN A 172 -22.06 -5.26 -14.77
N SER A 173 -21.00 -5.00 -14.02
CA SER A 173 -21.04 -4.67 -12.59
C SER A 173 -21.15 -3.17 -12.36
N ASP A 174 -21.96 -2.77 -11.39
CA ASP A 174 -22.07 -1.39 -10.91
C ASP A 174 -21.08 -1.07 -9.77
N ILE A 175 -20.33 -2.06 -9.30
CA ILE A 175 -19.25 -1.92 -8.32
C ILE A 175 -18.03 -2.75 -8.75
N ASP A 176 -16.86 -2.17 -8.60
CA ASP A 176 -15.57 -2.84 -8.73
C ASP A 176 -14.73 -2.47 -7.50
N LEU A 177 -14.72 -3.35 -6.49
CA LEU A 177 -14.12 -3.10 -5.19
C LEU A 177 -13.07 -4.14 -4.87
N VAL A 178 -11.82 -3.74 -4.70
CA VAL A 178 -10.78 -4.55 -4.06
C VAL A 178 -10.82 -4.30 -2.57
N TYR A 179 -10.98 -5.35 -1.81
CA TYR A 179 -11.00 -5.34 -0.35
C TYR A 179 -9.85 -6.19 0.17
N ALA A 180 -9.03 -5.62 1.04
CA ALA A 180 -8.02 -6.36 1.80
C ALA A 180 -8.26 -6.17 3.30
N GLY A 181 -8.19 -7.27 4.06
CA GLY A 181 -8.48 -7.28 5.48
C GLY A 181 -7.65 -8.28 6.27
N ILE A 182 -7.63 -8.06 7.57
CA ILE A 182 -7.12 -8.96 8.59
C ILE A 182 -8.28 -9.49 9.43
N ALA A 183 -8.01 -10.26 10.48
CA ALA A 183 -9.04 -10.84 11.31
C ALA A 183 -10.04 -9.77 11.84
N GLY A 184 -11.21 -9.67 11.21
CA GLY A 184 -12.31 -8.77 11.60
C GLY A 184 -12.08 -7.28 11.37
N LYS A 185 -11.06 -6.89 10.56
CA LYS A 185 -10.77 -5.49 10.25
C LYS A 185 -10.38 -5.31 8.80
N VAL A 186 -10.96 -4.30 8.15
CA VAL A 186 -10.48 -3.81 6.86
C VAL A 186 -9.15 -3.09 7.03
N ILE A 187 -8.22 -3.30 6.11
CA ILE A 187 -6.92 -2.62 6.11
C ILE A 187 -6.71 -1.80 4.83
N MET A 188 -7.35 -2.18 3.73
CA MET A 188 -7.29 -1.46 2.46
C MET A 188 -8.55 -1.69 1.65
N ILE A 189 -9.06 -0.63 1.06
CA ILE A 189 -10.08 -0.66 0.02
C ILE A 189 -9.59 0.17 -1.18
N GLU A 190 -9.90 -0.30 -2.38
CA GLU A 190 -9.65 0.39 -3.64
C GLU A 190 -10.79 0.05 -4.59
N GLY A 191 -11.40 1.03 -5.25
CA GLY A 191 -12.48 0.69 -6.15
C GLY A 191 -13.14 1.85 -6.83
N ARG A 192 -14.09 1.51 -7.68
CA ARG A 192 -14.99 2.43 -8.39
C ARG A 192 -16.43 1.89 -8.35
N SER A 193 -17.39 2.76 -8.51
CA SER A 193 -18.80 2.38 -8.57
C SER A 193 -19.59 3.35 -9.45
N SER A 194 -20.78 2.90 -9.88
CA SER A 194 -21.74 3.67 -10.65
C SER A 194 -22.82 4.20 -9.71
N GLU A 195 -22.47 5.18 -8.84
CA GLU A 195 -23.40 5.89 -7.94
C GLU A 195 -24.23 4.97 -7.02
N ILE A 196 -23.58 3.91 -6.48
CA ILE A 196 -24.24 3.01 -5.51
C ILE A 196 -24.46 3.72 -4.16
N SER A 197 -25.40 3.24 -3.35
CA SER A 197 -25.64 3.75 -1.99
C SER A 197 -24.51 3.34 -1.03
N GLU A 198 -24.39 4.06 0.09
CA GLU A 198 -23.48 3.71 1.19
C GLU A 198 -23.85 2.37 1.83
N GLU A 199 -25.14 2.04 1.87
CA GLU A 199 -25.63 0.74 2.34
C GLU A 199 -25.14 -0.39 1.43
N ASP A 200 -25.24 -0.23 0.13
CA ASP A 200 -24.74 -1.21 -0.85
C ASP A 200 -23.23 -1.40 -0.73
N LEU A 201 -22.48 -0.31 -0.56
CA LEU A 201 -21.02 -0.37 -0.36
C LEU A 201 -20.68 -1.11 0.94
N ARG A 202 -21.38 -0.80 2.03
CA ARG A 202 -21.22 -1.51 3.31
C ARG A 202 -21.50 -2.99 3.16
N ASP A 203 -22.56 -3.36 2.47
CA ASP A 203 -22.95 -4.76 2.29
C ASP A 203 -21.96 -5.50 1.39
N ALA A 204 -21.38 -4.84 0.36
CA ALA A 204 -20.27 -5.36 -0.43
C ALA A 204 -19.03 -5.63 0.43
N MET A 205 -18.68 -4.72 1.34
CA MET A 205 -17.55 -4.90 2.26
C MET A 205 -17.80 -6.05 3.26
N LEU A 206 -19.02 -6.19 3.77
CA LEU A 206 -19.38 -7.31 4.65
C LEU A 206 -19.36 -8.66 3.91
N PHE A 207 -19.73 -8.68 2.64
CA PHE A 207 -19.59 -9.86 1.80
C PHE A 207 -18.11 -10.20 1.56
N ALA A 208 -17.28 -9.19 1.26
CA ALA A 208 -15.84 -9.34 1.07
C ALA A 208 -15.14 -9.90 2.33
N ASP A 209 -15.50 -9.38 3.51
CA ASP A 209 -14.90 -9.81 4.78
C ASP A 209 -15.12 -11.31 5.03
N LYS A 210 -16.32 -11.84 4.75
CA LYS A 210 -16.61 -13.28 4.89
C LYS A 210 -15.65 -14.15 4.07
N ILE A 211 -15.28 -13.70 2.89
CA ILE A 211 -14.33 -14.40 2.01
C ILE A 211 -12.91 -14.27 2.54
N VAL A 212 -12.53 -13.06 2.95
CA VAL A 212 -11.24 -12.78 3.56
C VAL A 212 -11.01 -13.63 4.82
N GLN A 213 -12.03 -13.83 5.66
CA GLN A 213 -11.88 -14.70 6.84
C GLN A 213 -11.58 -16.17 6.46
N LYS A 214 -12.17 -16.70 5.37
CA LYS A 214 -11.81 -18.02 4.84
C LYS A 214 -10.34 -18.09 4.38
N GLN A 215 -9.89 -17.03 3.67
CA GLN A 215 -8.49 -16.93 3.23
C GLN A 215 -7.52 -16.86 4.41
N ILE A 216 -7.85 -16.12 5.46
CA ILE A 216 -7.05 -16.01 6.69
C ILE A 216 -6.93 -17.37 7.39
N ALA A 217 -8.03 -18.11 7.50
CA ALA A 217 -8.04 -19.44 8.10
C ALA A 217 -7.13 -20.42 7.32
N ALA A 218 -7.26 -20.45 5.99
CA ALA A 218 -6.45 -21.29 5.12
C ALA A 218 -4.94 -20.93 5.17
N GLN A 219 -4.60 -19.65 5.24
CA GLN A 219 -3.21 -19.21 5.40
C GLN A 219 -2.60 -19.66 6.71
N LYS A 220 -3.34 -19.55 7.82
CA LYS A 220 -2.89 -20.04 9.14
C LYS A 220 -2.69 -21.55 9.15
N GLU A 221 -3.59 -22.29 8.52
CA GLU A 221 -3.49 -23.75 8.38
C GLU A 221 -2.23 -24.12 7.58
N LEU A 222 -2.00 -23.48 6.43
CA LEU A 222 -0.81 -23.75 5.60
C LEU A 222 0.49 -23.38 6.33
N ALA A 223 0.53 -22.24 7.00
CA ALA A 223 1.69 -21.80 7.78
C ALA A 223 1.99 -22.77 8.94
N ALA A 224 0.98 -23.31 9.60
CA ALA A 224 1.15 -24.31 10.65
C ALA A 224 1.73 -25.64 10.14
N ARG A 225 1.36 -26.05 8.92
CA ARG A 225 1.94 -27.26 8.28
C ARG A 225 3.40 -27.04 7.89
N VAL A 226 3.74 -25.87 7.34
CA VAL A 226 5.13 -25.52 6.97
C VAL A 226 5.99 -25.33 8.22
N ASN A 227 5.42 -24.81 9.30
CA ASN A 227 6.02 -24.65 10.63
C ASN A 227 7.43 -24.03 10.63
N LYS A 228 7.63 -22.95 9.85
CA LYS A 228 8.91 -22.26 9.79
C LYS A 228 8.97 -21.16 10.86
N ALA A 229 9.94 -21.26 11.77
CA ALA A 229 10.12 -20.27 12.84
C ALA A 229 10.55 -18.91 12.26
N LYS A 230 10.02 -17.85 12.84
CA LYS A 230 10.41 -16.47 12.48
C LYS A 230 11.79 -16.15 13.06
N PHE A 231 12.65 -15.49 12.27
CA PHE A 231 13.95 -15.06 12.77
C PHE A 231 13.81 -13.91 13.77
N ALA A 232 14.76 -13.85 14.72
CA ALA A 232 14.87 -12.76 15.65
C ALA A 232 15.54 -11.55 14.96
N PHE A 233 15.10 -10.34 15.27
CA PHE A 233 15.69 -9.09 14.80
C PHE A 233 15.87 -8.11 15.96
N VAL A 234 16.74 -7.14 15.79
CA VAL A 234 16.92 -6.04 16.75
C VAL A 234 16.07 -4.87 16.28
N PRO A 235 15.03 -4.47 17.04
CA PRO A 235 14.18 -3.36 16.63
C PRO A 235 14.96 -2.04 16.67
N ASN A 236 14.83 -1.23 15.64
CA ASN A 236 15.30 0.16 15.63
C ASN A 236 14.29 1.05 16.36
N LEU A 237 14.32 0.99 17.70
CA LEU A 237 13.47 1.78 18.59
C LEU A 237 14.34 2.52 19.59
N PRO A 238 13.94 3.73 20.02
CA PRO A 238 14.69 4.46 21.01
C PRO A 238 14.63 3.75 22.38
N PRO A 239 15.69 3.84 23.21
CA PRO A 239 15.65 3.37 24.60
C PRO A 239 14.48 4.01 25.37
N ALA A 240 13.83 3.24 26.23
CA ALA A 240 12.60 3.69 26.90
C ALA A 240 12.85 4.87 27.84
N ASP A 241 13.97 4.88 28.57
CA ASP A 241 14.40 5.95 29.44
C ASP A 241 14.71 7.25 28.68
N PHE A 242 15.31 7.13 27.50
CA PHE A 242 15.57 8.25 26.61
C PHE A 242 14.27 8.83 26.02
N LEU A 243 13.36 7.98 25.57
CA LEU A 243 12.04 8.42 25.09
C LEU A 243 11.26 9.16 26.16
N GLU A 244 11.25 8.66 27.41
CA GLU A 244 10.54 9.32 28.53
C GLU A 244 11.20 10.64 28.91
N ALA A 245 12.53 10.72 28.97
CA ALA A 245 13.24 11.97 29.23
C ALA A 245 12.95 13.04 28.17
N CYS A 246 12.88 12.67 26.90
CA CYS A 246 12.51 13.58 25.81
C CYS A 246 11.04 14.03 25.94
N LYS A 247 10.13 13.11 26.28
CA LYS A 247 8.72 13.40 26.50
C LYS A 247 8.52 14.37 27.67
N GLU A 248 9.17 14.12 28.81
CA GLU A 248 9.15 15.02 29.97
C GLU A 248 9.72 16.40 29.64
N PHE A 249 10.83 16.47 28.91
CA PHE A 249 11.42 17.73 28.47
C PHE A 249 10.47 18.55 27.61
N CYS A 250 9.81 17.90 26.63
CA CYS A 250 8.86 18.56 25.73
C CYS A 250 7.60 19.00 26.46
N GLY A 251 7.01 18.14 27.30
CA GLY A 251 5.76 18.42 28.02
C GLY A 251 4.69 19.01 27.11
N ASP A 252 3.93 19.98 27.64
CA ASP A 252 2.88 20.68 26.91
C ASP A 252 3.40 21.60 25.79
N ARG A 253 4.69 21.94 25.81
CA ARG A 253 5.30 22.84 24.80
C ARG A 253 5.21 22.26 23.39
N LEU A 254 5.32 20.93 23.24
CA LEU A 254 5.19 20.28 21.94
C LEU A 254 3.79 20.45 21.35
N GLN A 255 2.76 20.28 22.18
CA GLN A 255 1.38 20.47 21.74
C GLN A 255 1.09 21.94 21.38
N GLN A 256 1.68 22.89 22.13
CA GLN A 256 1.60 24.32 21.81
C GLN A 256 2.28 24.64 20.48
N ALA A 257 3.50 24.11 20.25
CA ALA A 257 4.21 24.27 18.99
C ALA A 257 3.45 23.66 17.79
N CYS A 258 2.71 22.56 18.01
CA CYS A 258 1.85 21.95 16.99
C CYS A 258 0.59 22.76 16.66
N SER A 259 0.18 23.69 17.54
CA SER A 259 -1.09 24.43 17.44
C SER A 259 -0.91 25.89 17.02
N ALA A 260 0.28 26.34 16.65
CA ALA A 260 0.52 27.71 16.15
C ALA A 260 -0.24 27.98 14.85
N ALA A 261 -0.62 29.24 14.63
CA ALA A 261 -1.59 29.62 13.60
C ALA A 261 -1.15 29.29 12.18
N THR A 262 0.09 29.57 11.81
CA THR A 262 0.61 29.32 10.45
C THR A 262 1.55 28.12 10.40
N LYS A 263 1.71 27.55 9.20
CA LYS A 263 2.66 26.45 8.96
C LYS A 263 4.10 26.86 9.33
N LEU A 264 4.50 28.09 8.98
CA LEU A 264 5.85 28.60 9.24
C LEU A 264 6.10 28.78 10.75
N GLU A 265 5.13 29.33 11.48
CA GLU A 265 5.23 29.47 12.95
C GLU A 265 5.30 28.11 13.64
N ARG A 266 4.51 27.12 13.20
CA ARG A 266 4.60 25.75 13.74
C ARG A 266 5.97 25.15 13.53
N GLN A 267 6.53 25.27 12.32
CA GLN A 267 7.85 24.76 11.98
C GLN A 267 8.92 25.44 12.84
N ASP A 268 8.93 26.77 12.91
CA ASP A 268 9.91 27.52 13.70
C ASP A 268 9.86 27.17 15.19
N GLN A 269 8.66 27.02 15.77
CA GLN A 269 8.52 26.62 17.18
C GLN A 269 8.96 25.17 17.42
N GLN A 270 8.65 24.26 16.50
CA GLN A 270 9.09 22.88 16.57
C GLN A 270 10.61 22.75 16.45
N ASP A 271 11.22 23.46 15.50
CA ASP A 271 12.68 23.45 15.30
C ASP A 271 13.42 24.01 16.52
N LYS A 272 12.92 25.09 17.13
CA LYS A 272 13.48 25.65 18.35
C LYS A 272 13.39 24.68 19.53
N LEU A 273 12.21 24.06 19.71
CA LEU A 273 12.00 23.10 20.80
C LEU A 273 12.88 21.85 20.60
N PHE A 274 13.00 21.36 19.37
CA PHE A 274 13.90 20.24 19.05
C PHE A 274 15.36 20.58 19.34
N ALA A 275 15.84 21.76 18.92
CA ALA A 275 17.21 22.19 19.16
C ALA A 275 17.52 22.33 20.67
N GLU A 276 16.57 22.88 21.47
CA GLU A 276 16.69 22.96 22.91
C GLU A 276 16.74 21.58 23.55
N MET A 277 15.89 20.65 23.13
CA MET A 277 15.87 19.26 23.61
C MET A 277 17.22 18.58 23.37
N VAL A 278 17.72 18.64 22.14
CA VAL A 278 19.02 18.05 21.77
C VAL A 278 20.13 18.66 22.63
N LYS A 279 20.21 19.97 22.72
CA LYS A 279 21.24 20.67 23.52
C LYS A 279 21.22 20.26 25.00
N THR A 280 20.02 20.09 25.58
CA THR A 280 19.85 19.81 27.00
C THR A 280 20.09 18.35 27.36
N LEU A 281 19.65 17.44 26.50
CA LEU A 281 19.67 16.01 26.82
C LEU A 281 20.92 15.29 26.28
N THR A 282 21.58 15.79 25.25
CA THR A 282 22.82 15.18 24.74
C THR A 282 23.84 14.88 25.84
N PRO A 283 24.18 15.81 26.77
CA PRO A 283 25.18 15.50 27.82
C PRO A 283 24.76 14.39 28.77
N LYS A 284 23.46 14.12 28.90
CA LYS A 284 22.90 13.09 29.78
C LYS A 284 22.87 11.70 29.16
N PHE A 285 22.78 11.63 27.84
CA PHE A 285 22.57 10.38 27.06
C PHE A 285 23.71 10.06 26.08
N THR A 286 24.83 10.79 26.14
CA THR A 286 26.05 10.41 25.44
C THR A 286 26.66 9.20 26.10
N ALA A 287 26.86 8.11 25.38
CA ALA A 287 27.50 6.91 25.89
C ALA A 287 29.01 7.10 26.06
N GLU A 288 29.68 6.17 26.77
CA GLU A 288 31.13 6.23 27.03
C GLU A 288 31.96 6.23 25.73
N ASP A 289 31.45 5.61 24.68
CA ASP A 289 32.06 5.58 23.34
C ASP A 289 31.81 6.86 22.52
N GLY A 290 31.09 7.85 23.09
CA GLY A 290 30.73 9.11 22.44
C GLY A 290 29.51 9.03 21.54
N SER A 291 28.85 7.88 21.42
CA SER A 291 27.61 7.74 20.66
C SER A 291 26.45 8.45 21.33
N VAL A 292 25.55 9.01 20.53
CA VAL A 292 24.37 9.76 20.97
C VAL A 292 23.14 9.06 20.42
N PRO A 293 22.07 8.87 21.23
CA PRO A 293 20.81 8.29 20.74
C PRO A 293 20.20 9.13 19.61
N ASP A 294 19.38 8.50 18.80
CA ASP A 294 18.69 9.17 17.69
C ASP A 294 17.55 10.07 18.20
N PHE A 295 17.85 11.35 18.36
CA PHE A 295 16.89 12.38 18.74
C PHE A 295 15.80 12.58 17.70
N LYS A 296 16.12 12.38 16.39
CA LYS A 296 15.17 12.58 15.32
C LYS A 296 14.07 11.51 15.37
N LEU A 297 14.45 10.25 15.58
CA LEU A 297 13.50 9.15 15.73
C LEU A 297 12.53 9.39 16.90
N VAL A 298 13.07 9.82 18.06
CA VAL A 298 12.21 10.15 19.21
C VAL A 298 11.30 11.34 18.92
N TRP A 299 11.83 12.37 18.28
CA TRP A 299 11.06 13.56 17.92
C TRP A 299 9.87 13.23 17.02
N GLU A 300 10.06 12.40 15.99
CA GLU A 300 9.00 11.96 15.10
C GLU A 300 7.89 11.21 15.86
N ILE A 301 8.27 10.31 16.78
CA ILE A 301 7.33 9.57 17.64
C ILE A 301 6.52 10.52 18.54
N LEU A 302 7.19 11.50 19.15
CA LEU A 302 6.52 12.45 20.05
C LEU A 302 5.62 13.41 19.27
N LEU A 303 6.06 13.88 18.11
CA LEU A 303 5.30 14.77 17.23
C LEU A 303 4.02 14.10 16.72
N GLU A 304 4.14 12.84 16.27
CA GLU A 304 2.98 12.06 15.84
C GLU A 304 1.94 11.92 16.97
N LYS A 305 2.41 11.55 18.18
CA LYS A 305 1.53 11.42 19.35
C LYS A 305 0.88 12.74 19.74
N ALA A 306 1.61 13.85 19.71
CA ALA A 306 1.09 15.17 20.05
C ALA A 306 0.02 15.63 19.07
N ILE A 307 0.23 15.47 17.75
CA ILE A 307 -0.74 15.81 16.73
C ILE A 307 -1.97 14.91 16.82
N ARG A 308 -1.76 13.61 17.03
CA ARG A 308 -2.86 12.65 17.16
C ARG A 308 -3.74 12.95 18.39
N SER A 309 -3.14 13.26 19.54
CA SER A 309 -3.84 13.65 20.76
C SER A 309 -4.63 14.95 20.56
N LEU A 310 -4.05 15.96 19.87
CA LEU A 310 -4.75 17.20 19.54
C LEU A 310 -6.06 16.92 18.79
N VAL A 311 -6.03 16.03 17.79
CA VAL A 311 -7.22 15.69 17.01
C VAL A 311 -8.22 14.85 17.80
N LEU A 312 -7.76 13.79 18.48
CA LEU A 312 -8.65 12.83 19.15
C LEU A 312 -9.27 13.36 20.46
N GLU A 313 -8.52 14.16 21.22
CA GLU A 313 -8.95 14.64 22.54
C GLU A 313 -9.59 16.02 22.47
N LYS A 314 -9.06 16.93 21.64
CA LYS A 314 -9.57 18.30 21.50
C LYS A 314 -10.51 18.50 20.31
N GLY A 315 -10.59 17.56 19.39
CA GLY A 315 -11.44 17.66 18.20
C GLY A 315 -10.99 18.76 17.22
N ILE A 316 -9.73 19.20 17.29
CA ILE A 316 -9.20 20.32 16.50
C ILE A 316 -8.06 19.80 15.64
N ARG A 317 -8.04 20.19 14.37
CA ARG A 317 -6.92 19.92 13.47
C ARG A 317 -5.74 20.84 13.78
N GLN A 318 -4.53 20.45 13.34
CA GLN A 318 -3.28 21.17 13.58
C GLN A 318 -3.31 22.66 13.17
N ASP A 319 -4.08 23.01 12.14
CA ASP A 319 -4.26 24.39 11.65
C ASP A 319 -5.46 25.11 12.26
N GLY A 320 -6.01 24.59 13.36
CA GLY A 320 -7.10 25.20 14.13
C GLY A 320 -8.50 24.92 13.59
N ARG A 321 -8.65 24.25 12.44
CA ARG A 321 -9.95 23.89 11.87
C ARG A 321 -10.67 22.83 12.67
N GLN A 322 -11.99 22.83 12.59
CA GLN A 322 -12.84 21.73 13.04
C GLN A 322 -12.66 20.50 12.17
N LEU A 323 -13.13 19.33 12.61
CA LEU A 323 -12.94 18.05 11.91
C LEU A 323 -13.62 17.99 10.54
N ASP A 324 -14.76 18.67 10.40
CA ASP A 324 -15.58 18.78 9.17
C ASP A 324 -15.31 20.04 8.34
N GLU A 325 -14.46 20.94 8.82
CA GLU A 325 -14.14 22.18 8.14
C GLU A 325 -13.17 21.96 6.97
N LEU A 326 -13.54 22.46 5.79
CA LEU A 326 -12.67 22.44 4.61
C LEU A 326 -11.72 23.65 4.61
N ARG A 327 -10.51 23.44 4.07
CA ARG A 327 -9.63 24.59 3.75
C ARG A 327 -10.28 25.44 2.66
N PRO A 328 -10.04 26.77 2.63
CA PRO A 328 -10.55 27.62 1.56
C PRO A 328 -10.16 27.07 0.19
N ILE A 329 -11.16 26.99 -0.70
CA ILE A 329 -10.98 26.51 -2.07
C ILE A 329 -11.19 27.71 -3.01
N SER A 330 -10.29 27.86 -3.97
CA SER A 330 -10.45 28.77 -5.10
C SER A 330 -10.11 28.07 -6.41
N CYS A 331 -10.80 28.46 -7.48
CA CYS A 331 -10.59 27.93 -8.81
C CYS A 331 -10.58 29.09 -9.81
N GLU A 332 -9.59 29.09 -10.69
CA GLU A 332 -9.48 30.03 -11.81
C GLU A 332 -9.31 29.24 -13.11
N VAL A 333 -10.04 29.59 -14.16
CA VAL A 333 -9.97 28.93 -15.45
C VAL A 333 -9.37 29.87 -16.51
N GLY A 334 -8.82 29.30 -17.59
CA GLY A 334 -8.26 30.07 -18.68
C GLY A 334 -6.94 30.76 -18.34
N VAL A 335 -6.20 30.26 -17.37
CA VAL A 335 -4.96 30.88 -16.86
C VAL A 335 -3.78 30.78 -17.83
N LEU A 336 -3.83 29.89 -18.82
CA LEU A 336 -2.77 29.67 -19.80
C LEU A 336 -3.28 29.98 -21.23
N PRO A 337 -2.53 30.74 -22.06
CA PRO A 337 -3.08 31.30 -23.31
C PRO A 337 -3.10 30.32 -24.50
N ARG A 338 -2.37 29.20 -24.49
CA ARG A 338 -2.18 28.36 -25.68
C ARG A 338 -2.77 26.93 -25.58
N VAL A 339 -3.05 26.49 -24.37
CA VAL A 339 -3.60 25.14 -24.14
C VAL A 339 -5.09 25.09 -24.49
N HIS A 340 -5.65 23.91 -24.74
CA HIS A 340 -7.08 23.75 -25.04
C HIS A 340 -7.96 24.08 -23.83
N GLY A 341 -7.48 23.81 -22.61
CA GLY A 341 -8.08 24.21 -21.36
C GLY A 341 -7.05 24.33 -20.27
N SER A 342 -7.28 25.23 -19.31
CA SER A 342 -6.44 25.34 -18.12
C SER A 342 -7.24 25.79 -16.92
N ALA A 343 -6.84 25.29 -15.74
CA ALA A 343 -7.39 25.70 -14.47
C ALA A 343 -6.30 25.73 -13.40
N LEU A 344 -6.35 26.72 -12.53
CA LEU A 344 -5.60 26.76 -11.29
C LEU A 344 -6.57 26.42 -10.15
N PHE A 345 -6.36 25.27 -9.53
CA PHE A 345 -7.09 24.86 -8.33
C PHE A 345 -6.24 25.13 -7.11
N GLN A 346 -6.80 25.73 -6.09
CA GLN A 346 -6.12 25.98 -4.82
C GLN A 346 -6.99 25.54 -3.65
N ARG A 347 -6.40 24.86 -2.68
CA ARG A 347 -7.01 24.48 -1.40
C ARG A 347 -6.04 24.81 -0.27
N GLY A 348 -6.27 25.92 0.42
CA GLY A 348 -5.28 26.50 1.34
C GLY A 348 -4.00 26.85 0.58
N ASP A 349 -2.86 26.32 1.03
CA ASP A 349 -1.55 26.55 0.39
C ASP A 349 -1.24 25.56 -0.74
N THR A 350 -2.07 24.52 -0.91
CA THR A 350 -1.86 23.49 -1.94
C THR A 350 -2.47 23.96 -3.26
N GLN A 351 -1.66 23.98 -4.32
CA GLN A 351 -2.09 24.35 -5.67
C GLN A 351 -1.91 23.20 -6.66
N ALA A 352 -2.79 23.12 -7.64
CA ALA A 352 -2.66 22.28 -8.82
C ALA A 352 -2.93 23.11 -10.07
N LEU A 353 -1.96 23.20 -10.97
CA LEU A 353 -2.14 23.75 -12.31
C LEU A 353 -2.48 22.63 -13.27
N VAL A 354 -3.69 22.64 -13.78
CA VAL A 354 -4.20 21.63 -14.71
C VAL A 354 -4.19 22.17 -16.13
N MET A 355 -3.67 21.39 -17.06
CA MET A 355 -3.69 21.67 -18.50
C MET A 355 -4.42 20.54 -19.20
N THR A 356 -5.38 20.88 -20.05
CA THR A 356 -6.17 19.93 -20.83
C THR A 356 -5.80 20.00 -22.29
N THR A 357 -5.59 18.83 -22.91
CA THR A 357 -5.47 18.66 -24.37
C THR A 357 -6.59 17.76 -24.84
N LEU A 358 -7.34 18.19 -25.83
CA LEU A 358 -8.38 17.40 -26.49
C LEU A 358 -7.79 16.77 -27.75
N GLY A 359 -8.00 15.46 -27.92
CA GLY A 359 -7.61 14.69 -29.10
C GLY A 359 -8.82 14.04 -29.80
N SER A 360 -8.55 13.33 -30.87
CA SER A 360 -9.50 12.45 -31.55
C SER A 360 -9.49 11.06 -30.98
N GLY A 361 -10.35 10.16 -31.46
CA GLY A 361 -10.31 8.74 -31.09
C GLY A 361 -8.99 8.06 -31.49
N ASP A 362 -8.33 8.54 -32.54
CA ASP A 362 -7.06 7.99 -33.03
C ASP A 362 -5.87 8.31 -32.09
N ASP A 363 -6.06 9.23 -31.14
CA ASP A 363 -5.06 9.60 -30.13
C ASP A 363 -5.14 8.74 -28.87
N ALA A 364 -6.09 7.80 -28.79
CA ALA A 364 -6.23 6.91 -27.65
C ALA A 364 -5.00 6.01 -27.50
N GLN A 365 -4.62 5.72 -26.25
CA GLN A 365 -3.49 4.85 -25.96
C GLN A 365 -3.91 3.39 -26.09
N GLU A 366 -3.26 2.65 -26.97
CA GLU A 366 -3.44 1.20 -27.11
C GLU A 366 -2.49 0.43 -26.18
N PHE A 367 -2.98 -0.70 -25.64
CA PHE A 367 -2.20 -1.57 -24.75
C PHE A 367 -2.06 -2.99 -25.32
N ASP A 368 -0.88 -3.53 -25.19
CA ASP A 368 -0.61 -4.97 -25.32
C ASP A 368 -0.97 -5.66 -23.99
N VAL A 369 -2.23 -6.03 -23.79
CA VAL A 369 -2.68 -6.67 -22.55
C VAL A 369 -2.34 -8.15 -22.50
N VAL A 370 -1.84 -8.60 -21.33
CA VAL A 370 -1.50 -10.00 -21.07
C VAL A 370 -2.71 -10.75 -20.49
N THR A 371 -3.39 -10.13 -19.51
CA THR A 371 -4.46 -10.76 -18.73
C THR A 371 -5.86 -10.60 -19.29
N GLY A 372 -6.03 -9.84 -20.37
CA GLY A 372 -7.35 -9.43 -20.87
C GLY A 372 -7.77 -8.05 -20.31
N GLY A 373 -9.04 -7.71 -20.46
CA GLY A 373 -9.58 -6.41 -20.04
C GLY A 373 -9.49 -5.33 -21.10
N GLU A 374 -9.44 -4.06 -20.67
CA GLU A 374 -9.41 -2.89 -21.56
C GLU A 374 -8.12 -2.85 -22.39
N LYS A 375 -8.25 -2.64 -23.70
CA LYS A 375 -7.12 -2.56 -24.63
C LYS A 375 -6.81 -1.14 -25.09
N GLU A 376 -7.63 -0.20 -24.70
CA GLU A 376 -7.58 1.18 -25.12
C GLU A 376 -7.91 2.12 -23.96
N LYS A 377 -7.24 3.27 -23.89
CA LYS A 377 -7.49 4.30 -22.88
C LYS A 377 -7.60 5.66 -23.55
N SER A 378 -8.79 6.23 -23.54
CA SER A 378 -9.07 7.55 -24.11
C SER A 378 -8.84 8.70 -23.13
N PHE A 379 -8.87 8.46 -21.83
CA PHE A 379 -8.55 9.46 -20.81
C PHE A 379 -7.18 9.18 -20.22
N ILE A 380 -6.25 10.13 -20.37
CA ILE A 380 -4.88 10.03 -19.87
C ILE A 380 -4.62 11.15 -18.88
N LEU A 381 -4.18 10.83 -17.66
CA LEU A 381 -3.79 11.77 -16.63
C LEU A 381 -2.29 11.68 -16.38
N HIS A 382 -1.56 12.77 -16.64
CA HIS A 382 -0.17 12.91 -16.24
C HIS A 382 -0.07 13.76 -14.98
N TYR A 383 0.48 13.21 -13.91
CA TYR A 383 0.73 13.92 -12.66
C TYR A 383 2.22 14.23 -12.53
N ASN A 384 2.54 15.52 -12.48
CA ASN A 384 3.90 16.01 -12.30
C ASN A 384 4.03 16.68 -10.92
N PHE A 385 5.08 16.33 -10.20
CA PHE A 385 5.39 16.89 -8.88
C PHE A 385 6.81 17.46 -8.88
N PRO A 386 7.00 18.72 -9.35
CA PRO A 386 8.30 19.37 -9.38
C PRO A 386 8.89 19.57 -7.98
N ASN A 387 10.21 19.67 -7.88
CA ASN A 387 10.91 19.79 -6.61
C ASN A 387 10.46 21.00 -5.77
N PHE A 388 10.07 22.10 -6.41
CA PHE A 388 9.54 23.28 -5.72
C PHE A 388 8.14 23.10 -5.11
N SER A 389 7.46 21.98 -5.39
CA SER A 389 6.09 21.72 -4.87
C SER A 389 6.05 21.51 -3.35
N THR A 390 7.18 21.24 -2.74
CA THR A 390 7.32 21.06 -1.29
C THR A 390 7.93 22.27 -0.58
N GLY A 391 8.47 23.22 -1.33
CA GLY A 391 9.20 24.37 -0.82
C GLY A 391 10.70 24.19 -0.79
#